data_e28e0caea50f7bac6eec8b5a17badc29
#
_entry.id   e28e0caea50f7bac6eec8b5a17badc29
#
_cell.length_a   1.000
_cell.length_b   1.000
_cell.length_c   1.000
_cell.angle_alpha   90.00
_cell.angle_beta   90.00
_cell.angle_gamma   90.00
#
_symmetry.space_group_name_H-M   'P 1'
#
loop_
_entity.id
_entity.type
_entity.pdbx_description
1 polymer ?
#
loop_
_entity_poly.entity_id
_entity_poly.type
_entity_poly.pdbx_seq_one_letter_code
_entity_poly.pdbx_strand_id
1 'polypeptide(L)'
;MSCRWALLCLPLILCAETRRVGPGQRYRTPCEAVRAAAAGDVIEIDAAGDYAGDVCAFSPERLTLRGVNGRPRIDAGGRTAQGKAIWVIGGGDVVVENIEFTGARCPDKNGAGIRFEGRRLAVRDCVFRNNENGILTWNDSRSSLLVEYSEFDRNGHGDGYSHNIYVGRIAEFTMQFCWSHSAIEGHLVKSRAAKTNLLYNFLSTGNGTASYEIDLPESGDALVAGNIIVQTASTHNAAIISAGQESRAPGPGTALRLVHNTIVDLYPGPSTILRVGPGGPRQPELRNNLILGRAWTTNLALPLAPGNVVLPAPAAWDPSRPGAALGALKAEAVPLPEELTPRWQYRHPACGARRPSARKPGAVEDPAPLPGDAAALPARCRDQSR
;
A
#
# COMPACT_ATOMS: atom_id res chain seq x y z
N MET A 1 -50.05 49.57 -1.07
CA MET A 1 -49.03 49.09 -0.11
C MET A 1 -48.84 47.59 -0.30
N SER A 2 -47.83 47.18 -1.04
CA SER A 2 -47.53 45.76 -1.32
C SER A 2 -46.39 45.31 -0.41
N CYS A 3 -46.72 44.48 0.56
CA CYS A 3 -45.75 43.87 1.49
C CYS A 3 -45.02 42.72 0.76
N ARG A 4 -43.76 42.93 0.39
CA ARG A 4 -42.86 41.89 -0.13
C ARG A 4 -42.31 41.09 1.02
N TRP A 5 -42.73 39.83 1.16
CA TRP A 5 -42.10 38.86 2.05
C TRP A 5 -40.77 38.39 1.45
N ALA A 6 -39.67 38.79 2.01
CA ALA A 6 -38.34 38.19 1.69
C ALA A 6 -38.23 36.86 2.41
N LEU A 7 -38.26 35.75 1.68
CA LEU A 7 -37.85 34.45 2.22
C LEU A 7 -36.34 34.49 2.50
N LEU A 8 -35.98 34.57 3.76
CA LEU A 8 -34.58 34.26 4.20
C LEU A 8 -34.38 32.77 4.03
N CYS A 9 -33.65 32.34 2.99
CA CYS A 9 -33.03 31.03 2.93
C CYS A 9 -31.86 31.00 3.92
N LEU A 10 -32.09 30.54 5.14
CA LEU A 10 -30.99 30.13 6.03
C LEU A 10 -30.31 28.91 5.41
N PRO A 11 -28.98 28.93 5.23
CA PRO A 11 -28.27 27.73 4.83
C PRO A 11 -28.45 26.67 5.93
N LEU A 12 -29.05 25.54 5.61
CA LEU A 12 -29.01 24.35 6.46
C LEU A 12 -27.53 23.96 6.61
N ILE A 13 -26.94 24.24 7.75
CA ILE A 13 -25.66 23.67 8.15
C ILE A 13 -25.95 22.19 8.40
N LEU A 14 -25.74 21.35 7.39
CA LEU A 14 -25.75 19.89 7.57
C LEU A 14 -24.59 19.56 8.51
N CYS A 15 -24.92 19.25 9.75
CA CYS A 15 -23.96 18.74 10.73
C CYS A 15 -23.58 17.31 10.30
N ALA A 16 -22.28 16.99 10.33
CA ALA A 16 -21.81 15.62 10.06
C ALA A 16 -22.49 14.64 11.04
N GLU A 17 -23.07 13.57 10.51
CA GLU A 17 -23.81 12.55 11.27
C GLU A 17 -22.98 11.25 11.35
N THR A 18 -23.08 10.58 12.49
CA THR A 18 -22.58 9.19 12.61
C THR A 18 -23.70 8.22 12.30
N ARG A 19 -23.55 7.46 11.21
CA ARG A 19 -24.47 6.42 10.77
C ARG A 19 -23.98 5.05 11.21
N ARG A 20 -24.75 4.36 12.05
CA ARG A 20 -24.38 3.06 12.57
C ARG A 20 -24.99 1.94 11.73
N VAL A 21 -24.13 0.96 11.40
CA VAL A 21 -24.44 -0.19 10.55
C VAL A 21 -24.23 -1.48 11.34
N GLY A 22 -25.20 -2.39 11.29
CA GLY A 22 -25.06 -3.71 11.89
C GLY A 22 -26.35 -4.26 12.50
N PRO A 23 -26.26 -5.34 13.28
CA PRO A 23 -27.42 -5.93 13.96
C PRO A 23 -28.11 -4.92 14.89
N GLY A 24 -29.43 -4.78 14.74
CA GLY A 24 -30.21 -3.87 15.57
C GLY A 24 -30.03 -2.38 15.23
N GLN A 25 -29.18 -2.01 14.27
CA GLN A 25 -29.00 -0.64 13.84
C GLN A 25 -30.00 -0.26 12.72
N ARG A 26 -30.12 1.05 12.47
CA ARG A 26 -30.96 1.60 11.40
C ARG A 26 -30.57 1.06 10.04
N TYR A 27 -29.25 0.95 9.77
CA TYR A 27 -28.71 0.42 8.52
C TYR A 27 -28.21 -1.00 8.74
N ARG A 28 -28.64 -1.92 7.89
CA ARG A 28 -28.22 -3.32 7.98
C ARG A 28 -26.91 -3.57 7.29
N THR A 29 -26.63 -2.83 6.21
CA THR A 29 -25.40 -2.99 5.43
C THR A 29 -24.69 -1.63 5.19
N PRO A 30 -23.37 -1.64 4.98
CA PRO A 30 -22.62 -0.44 4.62
C PRO A 30 -23.19 0.32 3.44
N CYS A 31 -23.60 -0.39 2.37
CA CYS A 31 -24.14 0.24 1.17
C CYS A 31 -25.50 0.93 1.41
N GLU A 32 -26.32 0.46 2.36
CA GLU A 32 -27.53 1.17 2.78
C GLU A 32 -27.19 2.51 3.44
N ALA A 33 -26.21 2.51 4.35
CA ALA A 33 -25.77 3.71 5.05
C ALA A 33 -25.13 4.73 4.09
N VAL A 34 -24.29 4.25 3.17
CA VAL A 34 -23.65 5.11 2.16
C VAL A 34 -24.65 5.79 1.25
N ARG A 35 -25.73 5.09 0.82
CA ARG A 35 -26.79 5.70 0.00
C ARG A 35 -27.53 6.84 0.71
N ALA A 36 -27.58 6.80 2.04
CA ALA A 36 -28.22 7.82 2.87
C ALA A 36 -27.24 8.90 3.36
N ALA A 37 -25.94 8.74 3.11
CA ALA A 37 -24.90 9.60 3.67
C ALA A 37 -24.85 10.96 2.97
N ALA A 38 -24.59 12.00 3.76
CA ALA A 38 -24.23 13.33 3.32
C ALA A 38 -22.72 13.57 3.44
N ALA A 39 -22.27 14.66 2.81
CA ALA A 39 -20.87 15.07 2.89
C ALA A 39 -20.44 15.35 4.37
N GLY A 40 -19.38 14.72 4.79
CA GLY A 40 -18.84 14.83 6.15
C GLY A 40 -19.29 13.75 7.12
N ASP A 41 -20.24 12.89 6.74
CA ASP A 41 -20.71 11.82 7.63
C ASP A 41 -19.64 10.76 7.94
N VAL A 42 -19.84 10.10 9.08
CA VAL A 42 -19.07 8.94 9.51
C VAL A 42 -19.97 7.72 9.50
N ILE A 43 -19.56 6.64 8.82
CA ILE A 43 -20.26 5.36 8.80
C ILE A 43 -19.49 4.39 9.70
N GLU A 44 -20.08 4.01 10.84
CA GLU A 44 -19.56 3.01 11.76
C GLU A 44 -20.16 1.65 11.45
N ILE A 45 -19.31 0.70 11.07
CA ILE A 45 -19.69 -0.63 10.60
C ILE A 45 -19.32 -1.65 11.68
N ASP A 46 -20.33 -2.26 12.30
CA ASP A 46 -20.12 -3.23 13.38
C ASP A 46 -19.59 -4.56 12.82
N ALA A 47 -18.52 -5.08 13.43
CA ALA A 47 -17.94 -6.36 13.03
C ALA A 47 -18.88 -7.58 13.25
N ALA A 48 -19.91 -7.44 14.06
CA ALA A 48 -20.91 -8.49 14.29
C ALA A 48 -21.94 -8.61 13.14
N GLY A 49 -21.93 -7.70 12.16
CA GLY A 49 -22.84 -7.74 11.02
C GLY A 49 -22.44 -8.77 9.96
N ASP A 50 -23.42 -9.24 9.20
CA ASP A 50 -23.22 -10.03 7.98
C ASP A 50 -23.32 -9.10 6.77
N TYR A 51 -22.22 -8.97 6.03
CA TYR A 51 -22.11 -8.09 4.88
C TYR A 51 -21.79 -8.86 3.59
N ALA A 52 -22.19 -10.13 3.53
CA ALA A 52 -22.01 -10.95 2.35
C ALA A 52 -22.77 -10.40 1.15
N GLY A 53 -22.05 -10.15 0.06
CA GLY A 53 -22.61 -9.61 -1.18
C GLY A 53 -22.96 -8.12 -1.15
N ASP A 54 -22.58 -7.37 -0.10
CA ASP A 54 -22.83 -5.92 -0.01
C ASP A 54 -21.80 -5.15 -0.85
N VAL A 55 -22.15 -4.89 -2.10
CA VAL A 55 -21.32 -4.18 -3.07
C VAL A 55 -22.02 -2.93 -3.58
N CYS A 56 -21.29 -1.79 -3.65
CA CYS A 56 -21.88 -0.53 -4.13
C CYS A 56 -20.87 0.47 -4.72
N ALA A 57 -21.39 1.39 -5.51
CA ALA A 57 -20.68 2.57 -5.96
C ALA A 57 -21.25 3.81 -5.25
N PHE A 58 -20.36 4.74 -4.89
CA PHE A 58 -20.74 5.95 -4.18
C PHE A 58 -19.74 7.10 -4.40
N SER A 59 -20.25 8.34 -4.22
CA SER A 59 -19.48 9.54 -4.46
C SER A 59 -19.71 10.69 -3.46
N PRO A 60 -20.14 10.46 -2.20
CA PRO A 60 -20.20 11.54 -1.22
C PRO A 60 -18.82 12.14 -0.96
N GLU A 61 -18.79 13.44 -0.71
CA GLU A 61 -17.58 14.16 -0.32
C GLU A 61 -17.29 14.01 1.19
N ARG A 62 -16.03 13.95 1.57
CA ARG A 62 -15.56 13.91 2.98
C ARG A 62 -16.23 12.82 3.82
N LEU A 63 -16.27 11.61 3.30
CA LEU A 63 -16.89 10.46 3.97
C LEU A 63 -15.83 9.65 4.73
N THR A 64 -16.14 9.24 5.95
CA THR A 64 -15.35 8.25 6.70
C THR A 64 -16.15 6.97 6.89
N LEU A 65 -15.59 5.82 6.48
CA LEU A 65 -16.14 4.49 6.72
C LEU A 65 -15.18 3.74 7.62
N ARG A 66 -15.62 3.31 8.80
CA ARG A 66 -14.74 2.62 9.75
C ARG A 66 -15.40 1.41 10.39
N GLY A 67 -14.63 0.35 10.56
CA GLY A 67 -15.03 -0.82 11.33
C GLY A 67 -14.95 -0.55 12.83
N VAL A 68 -15.97 -0.98 13.56
CA VAL A 68 -16.05 -0.89 15.02
C VAL A 68 -16.35 -2.25 15.65
N ASN A 69 -16.02 -2.41 16.93
CA ASN A 69 -16.21 -3.67 17.68
C ASN A 69 -15.47 -4.88 17.08
N GLY A 70 -14.35 -4.63 16.41
CA GLY A 70 -13.57 -5.57 15.64
C GLY A 70 -13.37 -5.10 14.21
N ARG A 71 -13.03 -6.03 13.30
CA ARG A 71 -12.88 -5.75 11.87
C ARG A 71 -14.03 -6.37 11.09
N PRO A 72 -14.98 -5.58 10.57
CA PRO A 72 -16.04 -6.09 9.71
C PRO A 72 -15.44 -6.64 8.42
N ARG A 73 -15.99 -7.77 7.97
CA ARG A 73 -15.62 -8.41 6.71
C ARG A 73 -16.72 -8.20 5.68
N ILE A 74 -16.33 -7.65 4.53
CA ILE A 74 -17.21 -7.53 3.37
C ILE A 74 -16.78 -8.59 2.36
N ASP A 75 -17.56 -9.67 2.30
CA ASP A 75 -17.34 -10.76 1.35
C ASP A 75 -18.22 -10.55 0.12
N ALA A 76 -17.60 -10.27 -0.99
CA ALA A 76 -18.32 -10.03 -2.24
C ALA A 76 -19.09 -11.27 -2.75
N GLY A 77 -18.68 -12.48 -2.40
CA GLY A 77 -19.24 -13.71 -2.94
C GLY A 77 -19.18 -13.77 -4.47
N GLY A 78 -18.12 -13.25 -5.08
CA GLY A 78 -17.95 -13.16 -6.52
C GLY A 78 -18.67 -11.98 -7.19
N ARG A 79 -19.28 -11.07 -6.42
CA ARG A 79 -20.00 -9.89 -6.94
C ARG A 79 -19.10 -8.68 -7.02
N THR A 80 -19.53 -7.70 -7.84
CA THR A 80 -18.89 -6.37 -7.91
C THR A 80 -19.92 -5.31 -8.26
N ALA A 81 -19.76 -4.12 -7.71
CA ALA A 81 -20.49 -2.94 -8.16
C ALA A 81 -19.93 -2.48 -9.51
N GLN A 82 -20.81 -2.13 -10.44
CA GLN A 82 -20.48 -1.65 -11.79
C GLN A 82 -19.52 -2.57 -12.57
N GLY A 83 -19.44 -3.86 -12.23
CA GLY A 83 -18.45 -4.78 -12.81
C GLY A 83 -17.00 -4.41 -12.47
N LYS A 84 -16.74 -3.75 -11.32
CA LYS A 84 -15.40 -3.23 -10.99
C LYS A 84 -14.88 -3.65 -9.61
N ALA A 85 -15.67 -3.49 -8.55
CA ALA A 85 -15.17 -3.66 -7.18
C ALA A 85 -16.26 -3.94 -6.15
N ILE A 86 -15.86 -4.32 -4.92
CA ILE A 86 -16.75 -4.31 -3.77
C ILE A 86 -17.25 -2.87 -3.54
N TRP A 87 -16.31 -1.93 -3.42
CA TRP A 87 -16.63 -0.51 -3.35
C TRP A 87 -16.01 0.26 -4.52
N VAL A 88 -16.85 0.93 -5.31
CA VAL A 88 -16.42 1.91 -6.31
C VAL A 88 -16.56 3.30 -5.68
N ILE A 89 -15.43 3.94 -5.40
CA ILE A 89 -15.36 5.20 -4.67
C ILE A 89 -15.05 6.34 -5.64
N GLY A 90 -16.05 7.19 -5.92
CA GLY A 90 -15.94 8.36 -6.81
C GLY A 90 -15.85 9.70 -6.06
N GLY A 91 -16.04 9.73 -4.74
CA GLY A 91 -16.02 10.95 -3.93
C GLY A 91 -14.64 11.52 -3.70
N GLY A 92 -14.58 12.74 -3.19
CA GLY A 92 -13.37 13.39 -2.71
C GLY A 92 -13.22 13.27 -1.19
N ASP A 93 -11.99 13.14 -0.69
CA ASP A 93 -11.66 13.06 0.74
C ASP A 93 -12.35 11.91 1.48
N VAL A 94 -12.25 10.71 0.93
CA VAL A 94 -12.81 9.52 1.56
C VAL A 94 -11.75 8.83 2.42
N VAL A 95 -12.15 8.41 3.61
CA VAL A 95 -11.31 7.62 4.55
C VAL A 95 -11.98 6.26 4.77
N VAL A 96 -11.21 5.18 4.64
CA VAL A 96 -11.64 3.81 4.91
C VAL A 96 -10.73 3.20 5.95
N GLU A 97 -11.28 2.77 7.09
CA GLU A 97 -10.51 2.31 8.24
C GLU A 97 -11.02 0.98 8.79
N ASN A 98 -10.10 0.06 9.11
CA ASN A 98 -10.36 -1.19 9.82
C ASN A 98 -11.45 -2.06 9.19
N ILE A 99 -11.33 -2.35 7.88
CA ILE A 99 -12.29 -3.19 7.14
C ILE A 99 -11.53 -4.28 6.37
N GLU A 100 -12.11 -5.47 6.27
CA GLU A 100 -11.63 -6.55 5.40
C GLU A 100 -12.50 -6.65 4.15
N PHE A 101 -11.85 -6.68 2.96
CA PHE A 101 -12.45 -6.84 1.66
C PHE A 101 -11.99 -8.15 1.01
N THR A 102 -12.95 -9.00 0.61
CA THR A 102 -12.62 -10.30 0.02
C THR A 102 -13.61 -10.74 -1.04
N GLY A 103 -13.17 -11.60 -1.96
CA GLY A 103 -14.05 -12.33 -2.86
C GLY A 103 -14.54 -11.57 -4.09
N ALA A 104 -14.00 -10.39 -4.42
CA ALA A 104 -14.38 -9.65 -5.62
C ALA A 104 -13.94 -10.38 -6.90
N ARG A 105 -14.88 -10.59 -7.82
CA ARG A 105 -14.66 -11.18 -9.14
C ARG A 105 -15.48 -10.45 -10.19
N CYS A 106 -14.92 -10.23 -11.37
CA CYS A 106 -15.66 -9.68 -12.50
C CYS A 106 -15.22 -10.32 -13.83
N PRO A 107 -16.03 -10.19 -14.89
CA PRO A 107 -15.77 -10.89 -16.15
C PRO A 107 -14.43 -10.54 -16.82
N ASP A 108 -13.95 -9.30 -16.64
CA ASP A 108 -12.67 -8.81 -17.17
C ASP A 108 -11.48 -9.07 -16.23
N LYS A 109 -11.68 -9.83 -15.12
CA LYS A 109 -10.66 -10.24 -14.17
C LYS A 109 -9.99 -9.07 -13.42
N ASN A 110 -10.71 -7.98 -13.26
CA ASN A 110 -10.28 -6.76 -12.56
C ASN A 110 -11.07 -6.48 -11.28
N GLY A 111 -11.81 -7.45 -10.74
CA GLY A 111 -12.61 -7.31 -9.53
C GLY A 111 -11.76 -6.90 -8.32
N ALA A 112 -11.93 -5.67 -7.86
CA ALA A 112 -11.15 -5.11 -6.78
C ALA A 112 -11.89 -5.08 -5.43
N GLY A 113 -11.13 -5.09 -4.32
CA GLY A 113 -11.72 -4.71 -3.04
C GLY A 113 -12.21 -3.27 -3.08
N ILE A 114 -11.35 -2.34 -3.51
CA ILE A 114 -11.73 -0.95 -3.79
C ILE A 114 -11.30 -0.57 -5.22
N ARG A 115 -12.25 -0.04 -5.99
CA ARG A 115 -11.99 0.74 -7.20
C ARG A 115 -12.07 2.22 -6.85
N PHE A 116 -10.94 2.93 -6.95
CA PHE A 116 -10.87 4.35 -6.64
C PHE A 116 -10.92 5.21 -7.90
N GLU A 117 -11.94 6.06 -8.01
CA GLU A 117 -12.18 6.97 -9.14
C GLU A 117 -12.37 8.43 -8.66
N GLY A 118 -12.08 8.70 -7.36
CA GLY A 118 -12.27 10.00 -6.72
C GLY A 118 -11.01 10.85 -6.66
N ARG A 119 -11.02 11.85 -5.76
CA ARG A 119 -9.95 12.84 -5.63
C ARG A 119 -8.89 12.48 -4.60
N ARG A 120 -9.29 12.13 -3.40
CA ARG A 120 -8.39 11.72 -2.30
C ARG A 120 -8.99 10.54 -1.57
N LEU A 121 -8.19 9.50 -1.42
CA LEU A 121 -8.55 8.32 -0.64
C LEU A 121 -7.44 8.01 0.36
N ALA A 122 -7.82 7.85 1.63
CA ALA A 122 -6.96 7.29 2.66
C ALA A 122 -7.52 5.94 3.11
N VAL A 123 -6.69 4.89 3.05
CA VAL A 123 -7.03 3.54 3.50
C VAL A 123 -6.10 3.20 4.67
N ARG A 124 -6.69 2.89 5.84
CA ARG A 124 -5.94 2.63 7.05
C ARG A 124 -6.38 1.34 7.72
N ASP A 125 -5.42 0.56 8.18
CA ASP A 125 -5.69 -0.66 8.95
C ASP A 125 -6.70 -1.61 8.30
N CYS A 126 -6.68 -1.69 6.96
CA CYS A 126 -7.57 -2.54 6.18
C CYS A 126 -6.88 -3.83 5.72
N VAL A 127 -7.69 -4.82 5.36
CA VAL A 127 -7.21 -6.10 4.81
C VAL A 127 -7.89 -6.33 3.45
N PHE A 128 -7.07 -6.62 2.44
CA PHE A 128 -7.53 -6.98 1.11
C PHE A 128 -7.01 -8.37 0.77
N ARG A 129 -7.91 -9.36 0.69
CA ARG A 129 -7.47 -10.72 0.39
C ARG A 129 -8.39 -11.46 -0.56
N ASN A 130 -7.81 -12.34 -1.38
CA ASN A 130 -8.57 -13.18 -2.29
C ASN A 130 -9.51 -12.40 -3.24
N ASN A 131 -9.13 -11.19 -3.66
CA ASN A 131 -9.78 -10.45 -4.75
C ASN A 131 -8.99 -10.65 -6.04
N GLU A 132 -9.49 -10.18 -7.18
CA GLU A 132 -8.65 -10.08 -8.39
C GLU A 132 -7.66 -8.92 -8.26
N ASN A 133 -8.07 -7.80 -7.66
CA ASN A 133 -7.16 -6.75 -7.20
C ASN A 133 -7.50 -6.36 -5.75
N GLY A 134 -6.52 -6.03 -4.93
CA GLY A 134 -6.82 -5.46 -3.62
C GLY A 134 -7.39 -4.05 -3.79
N ILE A 135 -6.58 -3.13 -4.31
CA ILE A 135 -6.99 -1.78 -4.72
C ILE A 135 -6.63 -1.57 -6.18
N LEU A 136 -7.56 -0.97 -6.94
CA LEU A 136 -7.35 -0.56 -8.33
C LEU A 136 -7.81 0.87 -8.51
N THR A 137 -6.95 1.79 -8.98
CA THR A 137 -7.34 3.19 -9.21
C THR A 137 -7.65 3.46 -10.68
N TRP A 138 -8.45 4.50 -10.92
CA TRP A 138 -8.60 5.10 -12.24
C TRP A 138 -7.40 6.00 -12.57
N ASN A 139 -7.36 6.51 -13.80
CA ASN A 139 -6.36 7.48 -14.24
C ASN A 139 -6.93 8.90 -14.10
N ASP A 140 -6.56 9.63 -13.07
CA ASP A 140 -6.82 11.06 -12.92
C ASP A 140 -5.62 11.73 -12.24
N SER A 141 -4.90 12.57 -12.99
CA SER A 141 -3.71 13.28 -12.53
C SER A 141 -3.94 14.25 -11.37
N ARG A 142 -5.17 14.39 -10.88
CA ARG A 142 -5.53 15.19 -9.70
C ARG A 142 -5.80 14.33 -8.48
N SER A 143 -5.84 13.01 -8.64
CA SER A 143 -6.15 12.07 -7.56
C SER A 143 -4.91 11.75 -6.73
N SER A 144 -5.12 11.43 -5.46
CA SER A 144 -4.09 10.91 -4.56
C SER A 144 -4.61 9.74 -3.73
N LEU A 145 -3.72 8.79 -3.44
CA LEU A 145 -4.00 7.60 -2.64
C LEU A 145 -2.97 7.48 -1.53
N LEU A 146 -3.45 7.39 -0.28
CA LEU A 146 -2.66 7.06 0.89
C LEU A 146 -3.10 5.69 1.43
N VAL A 147 -2.17 4.76 1.62
CA VAL A 147 -2.42 3.45 2.21
C VAL A 147 -1.48 3.24 3.39
N GLU A 148 -2.05 3.02 4.57
CA GLU A 148 -1.28 2.90 5.82
C GLU A 148 -1.71 1.66 6.61
N TYR A 149 -0.75 0.99 7.25
CA TYR A 149 -1.00 -0.10 8.19
C TYR A 149 -1.93 -1.21 7.66
N SER A 150 -1.93 -1.43 6.37
CA SER A 150 -2.87 -2.33 5.70
C SER A 150 -2.19 -3.59 5.17
N GLU A 151 -2.96 -4.67 5.05
CA GLU A 151 -2.50 -5.96 4.56
C GLU A 151 -3.11 -6.27 3.20
N PHE A 152 -2.29 -6.77 2.29
CA PHE A 152 -2.70 -7.28 0.97
C PHE A 152 -2.19 -8.71 0.83
N ASP A 153 -3.12 -9.66 0.74
CA ASP A 153 -2.80 -11.09 0.73
C ASP A 153 -3.54 -11.83 -0.38
N ARG A 154 -2.82 -12.58 -1.20
CA ARG A 154 -3.38 -13.47 -2.22
C ARG A 154 -4.40 -12.81 -3.14
N ASN A 155 -4.19 -11.55 -3.52
CA ASN A 155 -4.94 -10.99 -4.63
C ASN A 155 -4.23 -11.33 -5.95
N GLY A 156 -5.01 -11.40 -7.01
CA GLY A 156 -4.57 -11.81 -8.34
C GLY A 156 -5.53 -12.82 -8.94
N HIS A 157 -5.70 -12.77 -10.27
CA HIS A 157 -6.44 -13.78 -11.03
C HIS A 157 -5.54 -14.93 -11.49
N GLY A 158 -4.23 -14.71 -11.58
CA GLY A 158 -3.27 -15.67 -12.11
C GLY A 158 -2.99 -15.48 -13.62
N ASP A 159 -3.19 -14.26 -14.12
CA ASP A 159 -2.92 -13.92 -15.54
C ASP A 159 -1.84 -12.83 -15.68
N GLY A 160 -1.25 -12.38 -14.56
CA GLY A 160 -0.22 -11.35 -14.54
C GLY A 160 -0.72 -9.92 -14.69
N TYR A 161 -2.04 -9.70 -14.87
CA TYR A 161 -2.64 -8.36 -15.07
C TYR A 161 -3.36 -7.81 -13.84
N SER A 162 -3.65 -8.66 -12.88
CA SER A 162 -4.27 -8.28 -11.61
C SER A 162 -3.26 -8.43 -10.46
N HIS A 163 -3.36 -7.55 -9.42
CA HIS A 163 -2.28 -7.30 -8.48
C HIS A 163 -2.77 -7.13 -7.04
N ASN A 164 -1.90 -7.24 -6.05
CA ASN A 164 -2.26 -6.84 -4.68
C ASN A 164 -2.68 -5.37 -4.65
N ILE A 165 -1.92 -4.49 -5.26
CA ILE A 165 -2.31 -3.08 -5.44
C ILE A 165 -1.86 -2.58 -6.82
N TYR A 166 -2.79 -1.98 -7.56
CA TYR A 166 -2.52 -1.37 -8.85
C TYR A 166 -2.98 0.09 -8.87
N VAL A 167 -2.03 0.97 -8.91
CA VAL A 167 -2.24 2.41 -8.99
C VAL A 167 -2.04 2.89 -10.42
N GLY A 168 -3.09 3.49 -11.01
CA GLY A 168 -3.07 4.10 -12.33
C GLY A 168 -2.32 5.45 -12.33
N ARG A 169 -2.49 6.23 -13.40
CA ARG A 169 -1.88 7.56 -13.57
C ARG A 169 -2.58 8.60 -12.71
N ILE A 170 -2.23 8.64 -11.43
CA ILE A 170 -2.68 9.66 -10.46
C ILE A 170 -1.53 10.60 -10.09
N ALA A 171 -1.83 11.69 -9.37
CA ALA A 171 -0.80 12.65 -8.94
C ALA A 171 0.19 12.02 -7.96
N GLU A 172 -0.32 11.41 -6.89
CA GLU A 172 0.53 10.90 -5.81
C GLU A 172 -0.04 9.61 -5.20
N PHE A 173 0.86 8.66 -4.98
CA PHE A 173 0.62 7.45 -4.23
C PHE A 173 1.62 7.33 -3.09
N THR A 174 1.13 7.15 -1.87
CA THR A 174 1.94 6.82 -0.70
C THR A 174 1.43 5.55 -0.05
N MET A 175 2.34 4.60 0.17
CA MET A 175 2.08 3.36 0.91
C MET A 175 3.10 3.24 2.02
N GLN A 176 2.65 3.14 3.28
CA GLN A 176 3.56 3.03 4.42
C GLN A 176 3.06 2.10 5.51
N PHE A 177 4.03 1.42 6.16
CA PHE A 177 3.77 0.45 7.22
C PHE A 177 2.81 -0.68 6.82
N CYS A 178 2.76 -0.99 5.53
CA CYS A 178 1.88 -2.02 5.00
C CYS A 178 2.60 -3.35 4.83
N TRP A 179 1.80 -4.42 4.79
CA TRP A 179 2.27 -5.75 4.44
C TRP A 179 1.57 -6.20 3.15
N SER A 180 2.33 -6.30 2.06
CA SER A 180 1.83 -6.84 0.79
C SER A 180 2.56 -8.12 0.48
N HIS A 181 1.79 -9.22 0.34
CA HIS A 181 2.40 -10.54 0.16
C HIS A 181 1.54 -11.48 -0.66
N SER A 182 2.17 -12.57 -1.09
CA SER A 182 1.52 -13.76 -1.67
C SER A 182 0.61 -13.46 -2.87
N ALA A 183 0.88 -12.43 -3.67
CA ALA A 183 0.11 -12.15 -4.88
C ALA A 183 0.17 -13.35 -5.86
N ILE A 184 -0.92 -13.54 -6.61
CA ILE A 184 -1.05 -14.64 -7.58
C ILE A 184 -0.72 -14.10 -8.98
N GLU A 185 0.51 -14.39 -9.46
CA GLU A 185 1.10 -13.97 -10.75
C GLU A 185 1.17 -12.44 -11.00
N GLY A 186 0.50 -11.65 -10.20
CA GLY A 186 0.56 -10.19 -10.26
C GLY A 186 1.76 -9.62 -9.52
N HIS A 187 1.76 -8.32 -9.31
CA HIS A 187 2.79 -7.63 -8.53
C HIS A 187 2.28 -7.35 -7.11
N LEU A 188 3.23 -7.25 -6.15
CA LEU A 188 2.86 -6.84 -4.80
C LEU A 188 2.46 -5.36 -4.77
N VAL A 189 3.18 -4.53 -5.54
CA VAL A 189 2.85 -3.12 -5.76
C VAL A 189 3.12 -2.76 -7.22
N LYS A 190 2.10 -2.26 -7.93
CA LYS A 190 2.24 -1.65 -9.25
C LYS A 190 1.79 -0.20 -9.20
N SER A 191 2.64 0.75 -9.64
CA SER A 191 2.31 2.18 -9.62
C SER A 191 2.70 2.90 -10.92
N ARG A 192 1.72 3.63 -11.48
CA ARG A 192 1.90 4.58 -12.58
C ARG A 192 1.70 6.02 -12.11
N ALA A 193 1.66 6.27 -10.79
CA ALA A 193 1.51 7.60 -10.25
C ALA A 193 2.69 8.49 -10.65
N ALA A 194 2.43 9.78 -10.84
CA ALA A 194 3.47 10.76 -11.13
C ALA A 194 4.50 10.84 -9.99
N LYS A 195 4.03 10.68 -8.74
CA LYS A 195 4.88 10.54 -7.56
C LYS A 195 4.48 9.29 -6.77
N THR A 196 5.46 8.42 -6.46
CA THR A 196 5.27 7.20 -5.69
C THR A 196 6.19 7.17 -4.47
N ASN A 197 5.61 7.04 -3.27
CA ASN A 197 6.35 6.88 -2.03
C ASN A 197 6.01 5.51 -1.41
N LEU A 198 6.98 4.59 -1.38
CA LEU A 198 6.89 3.31 -0.70
C LEU A 198 7.79 3.36 0.52
N LEU A 199 7.20 3.49 1.72
CA LEU A 199 7.93 3.80 2.95
C LEU A 199 7.66 2.75 4.03
N TYR A 200 8.72 2.12 4.54
CA TYR A 200 8.60 1.24 5.71
C TYR A 200 7.58 0.10 5.55
N ASN A 201 7.51 -0.50 4.37
CA ASN A 201 6.62 -1.63 4.11
C ASN A 201 7.36 -2.96 4.22
N PHE A 202 6.61 -4.04 4.40
CA PHE A 202 7.08 -5.39 4.16
C PHE A 202 6.39 -5.94 2.90
N LEU A 203 7.19 -6.19 1.87
CA LEU A 203 6.76 -6.72 0.58
C LEU A 203 7.40 -8.09 0.39
N SER A 204 6.60 -9.14 0.21
CA SER A 204 7.13 -10.49 0.07
C SER A 204 6.33 -11.33 -0.91
N THR A 205 7.01 -12.02 -1.83
CA THR A 205 6.37 -13.09 -2.62
C THR A 205 5.68 -14.09 -1.70
N GLY A 206 6.26 -14.38 -0.51
CA GLY A 206 5.69 -15.29 0.47
C GLY A 206 5.45 -16.68 -0.15
N ASN A 207 4.22 -17.20 0.03
CA ASN A 207 3.76 -18.44 -0.57
C ASN A 207 3.01 -18.23 -1.91
N GLY A 208 3.01 -17.01 -2.42
CA GLY A 208 2.42 -16.68 -3.71
C GLY A 208 3.37 -16.91 -4.88
N THR A 209 2.98 -16.37 -6.01
CA THR A 209 3.74 -16.47 -7.28
C THR A 209 3.95 -15.07 -7.88
N ALA A 210 4.13 -14.06 -7.03
CA ALA A 210 4.30 -12.69 -7.47
C ALA A 210 5.33 -12.56 -8.60
N SER A 211 5.08 -11.66 -9.55
CA SER A 211 6.01 -11.38 -10.64
C SER A 211 7.09 -10.39 -10.15
N TYR A 212 6.74 -9.12 -9.92
CA TYR A 212 7.65 -8.18 -9.27
C TYR A 212 7.15 -7.85 -7.86
N GLU A 213 8.07 -7.62 -6.93
CA GLU A 213 7.74 -7.04 -5.64
C GLU A 213 7.31 -5.57 -5.80
N ILE A 214 8.02 -4.83 -6.69
CA ILE A 214 7.68 -3.46 -7.05
C ILE A 214 7.76 -3.30 -8.56
N ASP A 215 6.67 -2.85 -9.19
CA ASP A 215 6.63 -2.46 -10.61
C ASP A 215 6.24 -0.99 -10.76
N LEU A 216 7.13 -0.22 -11.37
CA LEU A 216 6.96 1.20 -11.71
C LEU A 216 7.01 1.34 -13.23
N PRO A 217 6.00 0.88 -13.97
CA PRO A 217 6.10 0.68 -15.42
C PRO A 217 6.36 1.95 -16.22
N GLU A 218 5.97 3.11 -15.70
CA GLU A 218 6.21 4.43 -16.29
C GLU A 218 7.21 5.26 -15.46
N SER A 219 7.79 4.69 -14.41
CA SER A 219 8.67 5.30 -13.41
C SER A 219 8.02 6.46 -12.63
N GLY A 220 8.02 7.68 -13.14
CA GLY A 220 7.67 8.87 -12.37
C GLY A 220 8.77 9.27 -11.38
N ASP A 221 8.43 10.07 -10.36
CA ASP A 221 9.30 10.39 -9.23
C ASP A 221 9.03 9.38 -8.10
N ALA A 222 9.93 8.43 -7.89
CA ALA A 222 9.74 7.34 -6.93
C ALA A 222 10.76 7.37 -5.80
N LEU A 223 10.25 7.31 -4.56
CA LEU A 223 11.01 7.08 -3.34
C LEU A 223 10.62 5.73 -2.73
N VAL A 224 11.58 4.82 -2.62
CA VAL A 224 11.45 3.51 -1.99
C VAL A 224 12.41 3.50 -0.81
N ALA A 225 11.90 3.70 0.42
CA ALA A 225 12.73 3.93 1.59
C ALA A 225 12.33 3.10 2.80
N GLY A 226 13.29 2.44 3.42
CA GLY A 226 13.09 1.70 4.67
C GLY A 226 12.19 0.46 4.54
N ASN A 227 12.04 -0.09 3.34
CA ASN A 227 11.22 -1.28 3.11
C ASN A 227 12.02 -2.56 3.31
N ILE A 228 11.33 -3.61 3.75
CA ILE A 228 11.80 -4.99 3.69
C ILE A 228 11.16 -5.61 2.45
N ILE A 229 11.99 -6.06 1.50
CA ILE A 229 11.55 -6.60 0.21
C ILE A 229 12.12 -8.00 0.07
N VAL A 230 11.26 -9.02 -0.02
CA VAL A 230 11.67 -10.43 -0.02
C VAL A 230 11.14 -11.14 -1.24
N GLN A 231 12.03 -11.48 -2.16
CA GLN A 231 11.73 -12.39 -3.26
C GLN A 231 11.98 -13.83 -2.79
N THR A 232 10.97 -14.69 -2.87
CA THR A 232 11.10 -16.11 -2.53
C THR A 232 11.31 -16.97 -3.78
N ALA A 233 11.61 -18.25 -3.57
CA ALA A 233 11.83 -19.19 -4.66
C ALA A 233 10.59 -19.42 -5.56
N SER A 234 9.39 -19.10 -5.08
CA SER A 234 8.12 -19.28 -5.80
C SER A 234 7.77 -18.12 -6.74
N THR A 235 8.59 -17.09 -6.82
CA THR A 235 8.36 -15.96 -7.74
C THR A 235 8.29 -16.42 -9.20
N HIS A 236 7.44 -15.79 -10.00
CA HIS A 236 7.38 -16.02 -11.45
C HIS A 236 8.34 -15.12 -12.24
N ASN A 237 9.07 -14.22 -11.61
CA ASN A 237 10.03 -13.34 -12.26
C ASN A 237 11.31 -13.19 -11.44
N ALA A 238 12.44 -13.31 -12.09
CA ALA A 238 13.74 -13.18 -11.44
C ALA A 238 14.16 -11.73 -11.13
N ALA A 239 13.33 -10.73 -11.44
CA ALA A 239 13.60 -9.34 -11.09
C ALA A 239 12.72 -8.89 -9.92
N ILE A 240 13.34 -8.24 -8.93
CA ILE A 240 12.68 -7.79 -7.70
C ILE A 240 11.94 -6.47 -7.92
N ILE A 241 12.67 -5.46 -8.42
CA ILE A 241 12.15 -4.12 -8.69
C ILE A 241 12.28 -3.83 -10.19
N SER A 242 11.17 -3.40 -10.79
CA SER A 242 11.09 -2.99 -12.19
C SER A 242 10.75 -1.50 -12.29
N ALA A 243 11.41 -0.77 -13.19
CA ALA A 243 11.13 0.65 -13.43
C ALA A 243 11.22 1.01 -14.92
N GLY A 244 10.19 1.67 -15.47
CA GLY A 244 10.18 2.25 -16.82
C GLY A 244 10.13 1.23 -17.95
N GLN A 245 9.60 0.03 -17.74
CA GLN A 245 9.55 -1.01 -18.79
C GLN A 245 8.47 -0.71 -19.86
N GLU A 246 7.43 0.04 -19.52
CA GLU A 246 6.31 0.28 -20.43
C GLU A 246 6.35 1.67 -21.09
N SER A 247 7.36 2.47 -20.81
CA SER A 247 7.59 3.76 -21.47
C SER A 247 8.81 3.73 -22.39
N ARG A 248 8.76 4.47 -23.50
CA ARG A 248 9.85 4.50 -24.49
C ARG A 248 11.03 5.37 -24.07
N ALA A 249 10.79 6.35 -23.19
CA ALA A 249 11.78 7.29 -22.68
C ALA A 249 11.36 7.81 -21.31
N PRO A 250 12.31 8.28 -20.46
CA PRO A 250 11.98 8.93 -19.20
C PRO A 250 11.10 10.16 -19.42
N GLY A 251 10.01 10.26 -18.64
CA GLY A 251 9.20 11.47 -18.58
C GLY A 251 9.86 12.60 -17.77
N PRO A 252 9.28 13.81 -17.76
CA PRO A 252 9.72 14.89 -16.88
C PRO A 252 9.70 14.48 -15.41
N GLY A 253 10.74 14.79 -14.66
CA GLY A 253 10.84 14.49 -13.23
C GLY A 253 11.06 13.01 -12.90
N THR A 254 11.32 12.15 -13.89
CA THR A 254 11.62 10.73 -13.63
C THR A 254 12.85 10.59 -12.75
N ALA A 255 12.65 10.04 -11.56
CA ALA A 255 13.67 9.74 -10.56
C ALA A 255 13.34 8.46 -9.81
N LEU A 256 14.36 7.72 -9.39
CA LEU A 256 14.21 6.56 -8.51
C LEU A 256 15.26 6.61 -7.42
N ARG A 257 14.79 6.66 -6.18
CA ARG A 257 15.64 6.63 -4.99
C ARG A 257 15.32 5.38 -4.16
N LEU A 258 16.28 4.47 -4.08
CA LEU A 258 16.23 3.29 -3.23
C LEU A 258 17.14 3.53 -2.03
N VAL A 259 16.57 3.82 -0.85
CA VAL A 259 17.36 4.22 0.32
C VAL A 259 16.99 3.40 1.56
N HIS A 260 18.00 2.90 2.26
CA HIS A 260 17.81 2.13 3.49
C HIS A 260 16.82 0.95 3.39
N ASN A 261 16.71 0.30 2.23
CA ASN A 261 15.90 -0.93 2.12
C ASN A 261 16.71 -2.17 2.51
N THR A 262 16.03 -3.17 3.05
CA THR A 262 16.57 -4.53 3.17
C THR A 262 15.93 -5.36 2.07
N ILE A 263 16.74 -5.81 1.12
CA ILE A 263 16.30 -6.60 -0.04
C ILE A 263 16.84 -8.01 0.14
N VAL A 264 15.92 -8.98 0.24
CA VAL A 264 16.26 -10.39 0.46
C VAL A 264 15.91 -11.19 -0.79
N ASP A 265 16.92 -11.78 -1.39
CA ASP A 265 16.79 -12.56 -2.61
C ASP A 265 17.02 -14.04 -2.29
N LEU A 266 15.93 -14.80 -2.21
CA LEU A 266 15.92 -16.25 -2.01
C LEU A 266 15.67 -17.02 -3.31
N TYR A 267 15.63 -16.33 -4.47
CA TYR A 267 15.45 -16.98 -5.75
C TYR A 267 16.64 -17.89 -6.07
N PRO A 268 16.42 -19.15 -6.47
CA PRO A 268 17.51 -20.10 -6.65
C PRO A 268 18.38 -19.87 -7.89
N GLY A 269 17.86 -19.16 -8.88
CA GLY A 269 18.52 -18.83 -10.14
C GLY A 269 19.21 -17.46 -10.16
N PRO A 270 19.73 -17.04 -11.32
CA PRO A 270 20.16 -15.66 -11.53
C PRO A 270 19.00 -14.69 -11.36
N SER A 271 19.19 -13.63 -10.61
CA SER A 271 18.19 -12.62 -10.29
C SER A 271 18.68 -11.20 -10.56
N THR A 272 17.77 -10.25 -10.62
CA THR A 272 18.05 -8.83 -10.81
C THR A 272 17.35 -8.03 -9.71
N ILE A 273 18.14 -7.32 -8.90
CA ILE A 273 17.59 -6.48 -7.82
C ILE A 273 16.79 -5.30 -8.41
N LEU A 274 17.36 -4.63 -9.42
CA LEU A 274 16.72 -3.51 -10.11
C LEU A 274 16.83 -3.66 -11.62
N ARG A 275 15.70 -3.79 -12.30
CA ARG A 275 15.58 -3.78 -13.75
C ARG A 275 15.03 -2.46 -14.23
N VAL A 276 15.83 -1.70 -14.99
CA VAL A 276 15.43 -0.41 -15.55
C VAL A 276 15.17 -0.54 -17.03
N GLY A 277 13.98 -0.13 -17.46
CA GLY A 277 13.58 -0.06 -18.88
C GLY A 277 13.88 1.27 -19.53
N PRO A 278 13.52 1.45 -20.80
CA PRO A 278 13.77 2.67 -21.55
C PRO A 278 13.14 3.93 -20.94
N GLY A 279 11.99 3.80 -20.27
CA GLY A 279 11.31 4.88 -19.57
C GLY A 279 11.80 5.14 -18.14
N GLY A 280 12.74 4.34 -17.65
CA GLY A 280 13.27 4.49 -16.30
C GLY A 280 14.37 5.55 -16.19
N PRO A 281 14.78 5.89 -14.95
CA PRO A 281 15.84 6.85 -14.70
C PRO A 281 17.17 6.30 -15.17
N ARG A 282 17.96 7.14 -15.84
CA ARG A 282 19.31 6.76 -16.31
C ARG A 282 20.30 6.58 -15.16
N GLN A 283 20.10 7.29 -14.07
CA GLN A 283 20.95 7.29 -12.88
C GLN A 283 20.05 7.21 -11.63
N PRO A 284 19.54 6.01 -11.28
CA PRO A 284 18.83 5.84 -10.02
C PRO A 284 19.78 6.04 -8.84
N GLU A 285 19.29 6.65 -7.77
CA GLU A 285 20.03 6.81 -6.52
C GLU A 285 19.81 5.62 -5.61
N LEU A 286 20.90 4.93 -5.25
CA LEU A 286 20.88 3.75 -4.41
C LEU A 286 21.84 3.97 -3.25
N ARG A 287 21.30 4.13 -2.03
CA ARG A 287 22.08 4.47 -0.84
C ARG A 287 21.66 3.64 0.37
N ASN A 288 22.64 3.17 1.12
CA ASN A 288 22.41 2.54 2.42
C ASN A 288 21.47 1.32 2.38
N ASN A 289 21.34 0.63 1.25
CA ASN A 289 20.56 -0.59 1.18
C ASN A 289 21.35 -1.79 1.70
N LEU A 290 20.68 -2.71 2.38
CA LEU A 290 21.21 -4.03 2.73
C LEU A 290 20.62 -5.07 1.77
N ILE A 291 21.47 -5.72 1.00
CA ILE A 291 21.11 -6.79 0.09
C ILE A 291 21.54 -8.12 0.69
N LEU A 292 20.59 -8.99 0.95
CA LEU A 292 20.84 -10.37 1.40
C LEU A 292 20.57 -11.29 0.20
N GLY A 293 21.65 -11.61 -0.54
CA GLY A 293 21.54 -12.31 -1.80
C GLY A 293 22.89 -12.74 -2.34
N ARG A 294 22.92 -13.19 -3.60
CA ARG A 294 24.15 -13.65 -4.25
C ARG A 294 25.06 -12.50 -4.66
N ALA A 295 24.46 -11.40 -5.17
CA ALA A 295 25.21 -10.24 -5.64
C ALA A 295 24.28 -9.03 -5.80
N TRP A 296 24.88 -7.85 -5.87
CA TRP A 296 24.25 -6.66 -6.41
C TRP A 296 24.10 -6.82 -7.92
N THR A 297 22.88 -6.89 -8.42
CA THR A 297 22.61 -7.05 -9.86
C THR A 297 21.62 -6.01 -10.35
N THR A 298 21.99 -5.32 -11.42
CA THR A 298 21.14 -4.42 -12.17
C THR A 298 21.52 -4.52 -13.66
N ASN A 299 20.59 -4.23 -14.56
CA ASN A 299 20.87 -4.17 -15.99
C ASN A 299 21.53 -2.84 -16.42
N LEU A 300 21.79 -1.93 -15.49
CA LEU A 300 22.59 -0.73 -15.72
C LEU A 300 24.04 -0.98 -15.28
N ALA A 301 24.99 -0.36 -15.96
CA ALA A 301 26.40 -0.39 -15.54
C ALA A 301 26.62 0.54 -14.32
N LEU A 302 26.00 0.20 -13.20
CA LEU A 302 26.08 0.96 -11.95
C LEU A 302 27.02 0.24 -10.98
N PRO A 303 28.08 0.92 -10.49
CA PRO A 303 28.86 0.40 -9.39
C PRO A 303 28.01 0.33 -8.11
N LEU A 304 28.40 -0.54 -7.18
CA LEU A 304 27.79 -0.54 -5.85
C LEU A 304 28.07 0.81 -5.18
N ALA A 305 27.02 1.63 -5.02
CA ALA A 305 27.17 2.96 -4.47
C ALA A 305 27.48 2.91 -2.95
N PRO A 306 28.14 3.94 -2.40
CA PRO A 306 28.52 3.99 -1.00
C PRO A 306 27.35 3.75 -0.04
N GLY A 307 27.61 3.04 1.06
CA GLY A 307 26.64 2.70 2.09
C GLY A 307 25.77 1.47 1.76
N ASN A 308 25.76 0.98 0.52
CA ASN A 308 25.09 -0.29 0.23
C ASN A 308 25.98 -1.46 0.64
N VAL A 309 25.36 -2.51 1.19
CA VAL A 309 26.04 -3.71 1.67
C VAL A 309 25.40 -4.95 1.06
N VAL A 310 26.22 -5.87 0.59
CA VAL A 310 25.79 -7.18 0.10
C VAL A 310 26.31 -8.27 1.02
N LEU A 311 25.41 -9.09 1.53
CA LEU A 311 25.72 -10.27 2.35
C LEU A 311 25.04 -11.51 1.73
N PRO A 312 25.51 -12.71 2.05
CA PRO A 312 24.83 -13.94 1.63
C PRO A 312 23.37 -13.98 2.09
N ALA A 313 22.50 -14.56 1.26
CA ALA A 313 21.12 -14.80 1.63
C ALA A 313 21.03 -15.75 2.84
N PRO A 314 20.13 -15.53 3.79
CA PRO A 314 19.82 -16.50 4.83
C PRO A 314 19.12 -17.72 4.20
N ALA A 315 19.20 -18.88 4.86
CA ALA A 315 18.47 -20.08 4.42
C ALA A 315 16.95 -19.90 4.43
N ALA A 316 16.44 -19.05 5.33
CA ALA A 316 15.04 -18.64 5.43
C ALA A 316 14.97 -17.21 5.98
N TRP A 317 13.90 -16.50 5.63
CA TRP A 317 13.61 -15.17 6.15
C TRP A 317 12.44 -15.22 7.13
N ASP A 318 12.64 -14.70 8.33
CA ASP A 318 11.59 -14.57 9.35
C ASP A 318 11.15 -13.11 9.48
N PRO A 319 9.91 -12.76 9.05
CA PRO A 319 9.43 -11.38 9.12
C PRO A 319 9.27 -10.86 10.57
N SER A 320 9.14 -11.75 11.55
CA SER A 320 9.07 -11.36 12.97
C SER A 320 10.43 -10.97 13.55
N ARG A 321 11.52 -11.34 12.88
CA ARG A 321 12.90 -11.08 13.29
C ARG A 321 13.73 -10.45 12.16
N PRO A 322 13.29 -9.34 11.59
CA PRO A 322 13.98 -8.73 10.44
C PRO A 322 15.40 -8.25 10.77
N GLY A 323 15.70 -7.98 12.05
CA GLY A 323 17.00 -7.56 12.54
C GLY A 323 18.00 -8.71 12.79
N ALA A 324 17.61 -9.98 12.67
CA ALA A 324 18.50 -11.11 12.96
C ALA A 324 19.76 -11.13 12.07
N ALA A 325 19.68 -10.63 10.84
CA ALA A 325 20.83 -10.49 9.95
C ALA A 325 21.74 -9.29 10.31
N LEU A 326 21.26 -8.36 11.13
CA LEU A 326 21.99 -7.12 11.44
C LEU A 326 23.00 -7.27 12.57
N GLY A 327 22.89 -8.29 13.43
CA GLY A 327 23.80 -8.50 14.56
C GLY A 327 25.29 -8.64 14.18
N ALA A 328 25.56 -9.03 12.93
CA ALA A 328 26.93 -9.16 12.39
C ALA A 328 27.32 -7.94 11.50
N LEU A 329 26.43 -6.97 11.27
CA LEU A 329 26.68 -5.87 10.34
C LEU A 329 27.62 -4.81 10.96
N LYS A 330 28.88 -4.80 10.54
CA LYS A 330 29.89 -3.79 10.94
C LYS A 330 29.82 -2.51 10.12
N ALA A 331 29.18 -2.55 8.93
CA ALA A 331 29.08 -1.41 8.03
C ALA A 331 28.24 -0.28 8.63
N GLU A 332 28.61 0.94 8.31
CA GLU A 332 27.86 2.14 8.65
C GLU A 332 27.21 2.75 7.41
N ALA A 333 26.05 3.35 7.60
CA ALA A 333 25.36 4.10 6.58
C ALA A 333 26.11 5.41 6.29
N VAL A 334 26.11 5.85 5.03
CA VAL A 334 26.60 7.19 4.70
C VAL A 334 25.53 8.23 5.03
N PRO A 335 25.90 9.45 5.44
CA PRO A 335 24.94 10.52 5.69
C PRO A 335 24.09 10.82 4.46
N LEU A 336 22.79 11.04 4.67
CA LEU A 336 21.82 11.46 3.66
C LEU A 336 21.18 12.78 4.04
N PRO A 337 20.62 13.52 3.08
CA PRO A 337 19.71 14.62 3.35
C PRO A 337 18.57 14.19 4.26
N GLU A 338 18.02 15.12 5.05
CA GLU A 338 17.00 14.83 6.06
C GLU A 338 15.76 14.16 5.44
N GLU A 339 15.33 14.60 4.27
CA GLU A 339 14.17 14.05 3.55
C GLU A 339 14.35 12.60 3.05
N LEU A 340 15.60 12.12 2.95
CA LEU A 340 15.94 10.75 2.58
C LEU A 340 16.35 9.88 3.78
N THR A 341 16.48 10.49 4.96
CA THR A 341 16.89 9.79 6.18
C THR A 341 15.67 9.17 6.86
N PRO A 342 15.58 7.84 6.97
CA PRO A 342 14.40 7.19 7.53
C PRO A 342 14.31 7.46 9.05
N ARG A 343 13.15 7.98 9.47
CA ARG A 343 12.81 8.24 10.88
C ARG A 343 12.04 7.10 11.53
N TRP A 344 11.54 6.16 10.71
CA TRP A 344 10.74 5.03 11.11
C TRP A 344 11.32 3.72 10.56
N GLN A 345 10.83 2.61 11.06
CA GLN A 345 11.10 1.28 10.57
C GLN A 345 9.84 0.43 10.63
N TYR A 346 9.75 -0.56 9.76
CA TYR A 346 8.65 -1.52 9.75
C TYR A 346 8.67 -2.40 11.00
N ARG A 347 7.49 -2.68 11.52
CA ARG A 347 7.23 -3.70 12.54
C ARG A 347 6.14 -4.64 12.08
N HIS A 348 6.41 -5.93 12.12
CA HIS A 348 5.44 -6.94 11.69
C HIS A 348 4.38 -7.22 12.78
N PRO A 349 3.08 -7.45 12.41
CA PRO A 349 2.51 -7.26 11.06
C PRO A 349 1.99 -5.83 10.84
N ALA A 350 2.32 -5.25 9.71
CA ALA A 350 1.80 -3.98 9.18
C ALA A 350 1.74 -2.83 10.22
N CYS A 351 2.81 -2.66 10.99
CA CYS A 351 2.99 -1.60 11.97
C CYS A 351 4.32 -0.88 11.76
N GLY A 352 4.51 0.22 12.46
CA GLY A 352 5.73 1.01 12.47
C GLY A 352 6.28 1.22 13.86
N ALA A 353 7.59 1.44 13.93
CA ALA A 353 8.27 1.88 15.14
C ALA A 353 9.26 3.01 14.80
N ARG A 354 9.58 3.86 15.76
CA ARG A 354 10.65 4.85 15.60
C ARG A 354 11.97 4.15 15.30
N ARG A 355 12.72 4.65 14.32
CA ARG A 355 14.07 4.21 14.05
C ARG A 355 15.04 4.99 14.96
N PRO A 356 15.95 4.31 15.69
CA PRO A 356 16.82 4.99 16.68
C PRO A 356 17.77 6.00 16.05
N SER A 357 18.40 5.69 14.90
CA SER A 357 19.48 6.55 14.40
C SER A 357 19.72 6.56 12.90
N ALA A 358 19.27 5.64 12.10
CA ALA A 358 19.62 5.49 10.68
C ALA A 358 21.15 5.36 10.40
N ARG A 359 21.92 4.87 11.38
CA ARG A 359 23.38 4.67 11.24
C ARG A 359 23.77 3.38 10.53
N LYS A 360 22.83 2.43 10.41
CA LYS A 360 23.10 1.16 9.74
C LYS A 360 22.39 1.10 8.39
N PRO A 361 23.00 0.49 7.35
CA PRO A 361 22.30 0.15 6.12
C PRO A 361 21.12 -0.77 6.37
N GLY A 362 20.12 -0.69 5.47
CA GLY A 362 18.92 -1.53 5.55
C GLY A 362 17.73 -0.87 6.23
N ALA A 363 16.61 -1.58 6.26
CA ALA A 363 15.30 -1.08 6.68
C ALA A 363 15.14 -1.01 8.20
N VAL A 364 15.83 -1.86 8.96
CA VAL A 364 15.68 -2.02 10.40
C VAL A 364 17.03 -1.86 11.08
N GLU A 365 17.06 -1.19 12.20
CA GLU A 365 18.30 -0.93 12.93
C GLU A 365 18.31 -1.61 14.30
N ASP A 366 17.34 -1.32 15.15
CA ASP A 366 17.17 -1.96 16.46
C ASP A 366 15.68 -2.28 16.67
N PRO A 367 15.33 -3.50 17.11
CA PRO A 367 13.94 -3.88 17.35
C PRO A 367 13.31 -3.23 18.60
N ALA A 368 14.07 -2.51 19.43
CA ALA A 368 13.54 -1.93 20.66
C ALA A 368 12.53 -0.80 20.36
N PRO A 369 11.28 -0.87 20.86
CA PRO A 369 10.33 0.23 20.72
C PRO A 369 10.77 1.41 21.59
N LEU A 370 10.82 2.63 21.00
CA LEU A 370 10.97 3.85 21.79
C LEU A 370 9.63 4.22 22.40
N PRO A 371 9.56 4.53 23.71
CA PRO A 371 8.34 5.04 24.31
C PRO A 371 8.03 6.45 23.77
N GLY A 372 6.78 6.74 23.44
CA GLY A 372 6.33 8.10 23.20
C GLY A 372 5.29 8.30 22.08
N ASP A 373 5.31 7.52 21.00
CA ASP A 373 4.43 7.78 19.85
C ASP A 373 3.26 6.78 19.71
N ALA A 374 2.99 5.99 20.74
CA ALA A 374 1.97 4.94 20.68
C ALA A 374 0.53 5.47 20.42
N ALA A 375 0.25 6.73 20.73
CA ALA A 375 -1.10 7.30 20.57
C ALA A 375 -1.50 7.47 19.08
N ALA A 376 -0.54 7.66 18.19
CA ALA A 376 -0.78 7.84 16.75
C ALA A 376 -0.90 6.50 15.98
N LEU A 377 -0.56 5.37 16.63
CA LEU A 377 -0.60 4.05 15.99
C LEU A 377 -2.00 3.44 16.05
N PRO A 378 -2.40 2.59 15.07
CA PRO A 378 -3.60 1.77 15.16
C PRO A 378 -3.63 0.96 16.45
N ALA A 379 -4.82 0.68 17.00
CA ALA A 379 -4.98 -0.02 18.28
C ALA A 379 -4.18 -1.33 18.34
N ARG A 380 -4.19 -2.13 17.26
CA ARG A 380 -3.45 -3.39 17.16
C ARG A 380 -1.92 -3.22 17.24
N CYS A 381 -1.40 -2.04 16.85
CA CYS A 381 0.03 -1.77 16.92
C CYS A 381 0.50 -1.34 18.31
N ARG A 382 -0.42 -0.86 19.16
CA ARG A 382 -0.13 -0.44 20.55
C ARG A 382 0.08 -1.64 21.46
N ASP A 383 -0.69 -2.72 21.29
CA ASP A 383 -0.62 -3.92 22.14
C ASP A 383 0.67 -4.73 21.96
N GLN A 384 1.37 -4.54 20.84
CA GLN A 384 2.66 -5.21 20.59
C GLN A 384 3.85 -4.54 21.29
N SER A 385 3.61 -3.49 22.05
CA SER A 385 4.64 -2.74 22.81
C SER A 385 4.83 -3.24 24.26
N ARG A 386 4.12 -4.32 24.66
CA ARG A 386 4.25 -4.96 25.98
C ARG A 386 5.13 -6.21 25.93
#